data_8a766757623aa1a03bdceac96cd6dfe1
#
_entry.id   8a766757623aa1a03bdceac96cd6dfe1
#
_cell.length_a   1.000
_cell.length_b   1.000
_cell.length_c   1.000
_cell.angle_alpha   90.00
_cell.angle_beta   90.00
_cell.angle_gamma   90.00
#
_symmetry.space_group_name_H-M   'P 1'
#
loop_
_entity.id
_entity.type
_entity.pdbx_description
1 polymer ?
#
loop_
_entity_poly.entity_id
_entity_poly.type
_entity_poly.pdbx_seq_one_letter_code
_entity_poly.pdbx_strand_id
1 'polypeptide(L)'
;MTIFALSTASGVAGLAVVRVSGHLALTALKTISRKSHFDPNVLTRTSFYDSENGNLIDRGLAAYFAKPKSFTGEDVVEFHIHGGRATVDLLLKTLSGINQLRLAEPGEFSKRAFINNKMDLTAIEAMGDLINAQTELQHSQALSQMDGSLNKPVSYTHLRAHET
;
A
#
# COMPACT_ATOMS: atom_id res chain seq x y z
N MET A 1 -0.88 13.37 -8.26
CA MET A 1 -1.03 13.65 -6.82
C MET A 1 -0.65 12.45 -6.00
N THR A 2 0.00 12.69 -4.87
CA THR A 2 0.31 11.63 -3.91
C THR A 2 -0.91 11.31 -3.05
N ILE A 3 -1.18 10.03 -2.83
CA ILE A 3 -2.34 9.56 -2.09
C ILE A 3 -1.93 8.84 -0.81
N PHE A 4 -2.80 8.84 0.19
CA PHE A 4 -2.60 8.09 1.42
C PHE A 4 -3.92 7.51 1.92
N ALA A 5 -3.84 6.42 2.65
CA ALA A 5 -4.99 5.82 3.33
C ALA A 5 -4.54 4.87 4.44
N LEU A 6 -5.45 4.62 5.38
CA LEU A 6 -5.34 3.51 6.31
C LEU A 6 -5.47 2.20 5.50
N SER A 7 -4.45 1.35 5.57
CA SER A 7 -4.41 0.08 4.82
C SER A 7 -4.85 -1.13 5.64
N THR A 8 -4.84 -1.02 6.95
CA THR A 8 -5.39 -2.03 7.86
C THR A 8 -6.87 -1.77 8.11
N ALA A 9 -7.59 -2.77 8.63
CA ALA A 9 -8.99 -2.61 8.96
C ALA A 9 -9.19 -1.46 9.95
N SER A 10 -10.31 -0.76 9.83
CA SER A 10 -10.71 0.27 10.79
C SER A 10 -11.10 -0.36 12.14
N GLY A 11 -10.90 0.38 13.20
CA GLY A 11 -11.19 -0.05 14.57
C GLY A 11 -9.94 -0.11 15.44
N VAL A 12 -10.14 -0.35 16.71
CA VAL A 12 -9.05 -0.44 17.70
C VAL A 12 -8.26 -1.72 17.50
N ALA A 13 -6.94 -1.60 17.31
CA ALA A 13 -6.02 -2.71 17.13
C ALA A 13 -4.65 -2.38 17.72
N GLY A 14 -3.80 -3.38 17.91
CA GLY A 14 -2.42 -3.15 18.34
C GLY A 14 -1.56 -2.46 17.28
N LEU A 15 -1.88 -2.68 16.01
CA LEU A 15 -1.15 -2.14 14.86
C LEU A 15 -2.11 -1.56 13.84
N ALA A 16 -1.72 -0.42 13.27
CA ALA A 16 -2.33 0.14 12.08
C ALA A 16 -1.23 0.52 11.08
N VAL A 17 -1.52 0.37 9.81
CA VAL A 17 -0.61 0.75 8.71
C VAL A 17 -1.29 1.81 7.86
N VAL A 18 -0.64 2.96 7.73
CA VAL A 18 -1.03 4.01 6.79
C VAL A 18 -0.07 3.96 5.62
N ARG A 19 -0.59 3.82 4.42
CA ARG A 19 0.19 3.76 3.18
C ARG A 19 0.10 5.07 2.44
N VAL A 20 1.23 5.52 1.90
CA VAL A 20 1.34 6.69 1.05
C VAL A 20 1.97 6.26 -0.28
N SER A 21 1.40 6.69 -1.41
CA SER A 21 1.91 6.37 -2.75
C SER A 21 1.94 7.60 -3.64
N GLY A 22 3.07 7.82 -4.28
CA GLY A 22 3.28 8.92 -5.21
C GLY A 22 4.64 9.58 -5.04
N HIS A 23 4.92 10.57 -5.88
CA HIS A 23 6.24 11.23 -5.93
C HIS A 23 6.63 11.98 -4.63
N LEU A 24 5.66 12.32 -3.78
CA LEU A 24 5.91 12.98 -2.49
C LEU A 24 5.88 12.02 -1.30
N ALA A 25 5.76 10.70 -1.51
CA ALA A 25 5.68 9.75 -0.40
C ALA A 25 6.91 9.80 0.51
N LEU A 26 8.11 9.76 -0.06
CA LEU A 26 9.34 9.85 0.72
C LEU A 26 9.51 11.22 1.40
N THR A 27 9.15 12.30 0.72
CA THR A 27 9.17 13.65 1.30
C THR A 27 8.25 13.76 2.51
N ALA A 28 7.04 13.20 2.42
CA ALA A 28 6.09 13.15 3.54
C ALA A 28 6.67 12.39 4.74
N LEU A 29 7.30 11.23 4.49
CA LEU A 29 7.95 10.46 5.55
C LEU A 29 9.08 11.26 6.22
N LYS A 30 9.95 11.87 5.45
CA LYS A 30 11.06 12.69 5.97
C LYS A 30 10.55 13.87 6.80
N THR A 31 9.50 14.52 6.35
CA THR A 31 8.88 15.65 7.06
C THR A 31 8.30 15.21 8.41
N ILE A 32 7.52 14.14 8.42
CA ILE A 32 6.82 13.66 9.62
C ILE A 32 7.80 13.00 10.60
N SER A 33 8.79 12.27 10.13
CA SER A 33 9.79 11.61 10.98
C SER A 33 10.92 12.53 11.42
N ARG A 34 11.11 13.67 10.75
CA ARG A 34 12.28 14.56 10.93
C ARG A 34 13.61 13.86 10.69
N LYS A 35 13.62 12.81 9.88
CA LYS A 35 14.83 12.12 9.42
C LYS A 35 15.10 12.43 7.95
N SER A 36 16.36 12.54 7.60
CA SER A 36 16.79 12.90 6.25
C SER A 36 16.98 11.70 5.32
N HIS A 37 17.08 10.49 5.86
CA HIS A 37 17.42 9.31 5.08
C HIS A 37 16.64 8.07 5.52
N PHE A 38 16.17 7.31 4.53
CA PHE A 38 15.58 5.99 4.69
C PHE A 38 16.07 5.06 3.60
N ASP A 39 16.63 3.92 3.99
CA ASP A 39 17.02 2.89 3.04
C ASP A 39 15.77 2.17 2.50
N PRO A 40 15.70 1.92 1.17
CA PRO A 40 14.60 1.17 0.60
C PRO A 40 14.53 -0.27 1.15
N ASN A 41 13.32 -0.76 1.34
CA ASN A 41 13.03 -2.13 1.81
C ASN A 41 13.57 -2.44 3.21
N VAL A 42 13.80 -1.43 4.01
CA VAL A 42 14.25 -1.57 5.41
C VAL A 42 13.18 -1.00 6.34
N LEU A 43 12.72 -1.82 7.27
CA LEU A 43 11.80 -1.39 8.31
C LEU A 43 12.58 -0.64 9.40
N THR A 44 12.34 0.66 9.51
CA THR A 44 13.14 1.57 10.35
C THR A 44 12.32 2.06 11.53
N ARG A 45 12.84 1.88 12.74
CA ARG A 45 12.23 2.46 13.94
C ARG A 45 12.39 3.99 13.92
N THR A 46 11.29 4.71 14.12
CA THR A 46 11.29 6.16 14.12
C THR A 46 10.12 6.73 14.90
N SER A 47 10.20 8.01 15.19
CA SER A 47 9.10 8.78 15.79
C SER A 47 8.42 9.61 14.73
N PHE A 48 7.13 9.86 14.89
CA PHE A 48 6.31 10.65 13.96
C PHE A 48 5.76 11.87 14.68
N TYR A 49 5.83 13.02 14.03
CA TYR A 49 5.49 14.32 14.61
C TYR A 49 4.45 15.04 13.74
N ASP A 50 3.56 15.73 14.40
CA ASP A 50 2.65 16.66 13.75
C ASP A 50 3.44 17.83 13.14
N SER A 51 3.23 18.08 11.85
CA SER A 51 3.97 19.13 11.13
C SER A 51 3.55 20.55 11.53
N GLU A 52 2.34 20.72 12.05
CA GLU A 52 1.82 22.04 12.43
C GLU A 52 2.30 22.48 13.80
N ASN A 53 2.20 21.61 14.79
CA ASN A 53 2.48 21.97 16.19
C ASN A 53 3.74 21.29 16.76
N GLY A 54 4.35 20.36 16.01
CA GLY A 54 5.57 19.65 16.42
C GLY A 54 5.36 18.57 17.49
N ASN A 55 4.14 18.29 17.88
CA ASN A 55 3.85 17.28 18.89
C ASN A 55 4.12 15.87 18.37
N LEU A 56 4.57 15.00 19.26
CA LEU A 56 4.75 13.59 18.94
C LEU A 56 3.38 12.94 18.71
N ILE A 57 3.24 12.29 17.55
CA ILE A 57 2.06 11.48 17.22
C ILE A 57 2.23 10.07 17.78
N ASP A 58 3.34 9.42 17.44
CA ASP A 58 3.62 8.04 17.86
C ASP A 58 5.09 7.69 17.66
N ARG A 59 5.52 6.60 18.27
CA ARG A 59 6.77 5.92 17.99
C ARG A 59 6.45 4.59 17.36
N GLY A 60 6.95 4.36 16.17
CA GLY A 60 6.63 3.17 15.40
C GLY A 60 7.72 2.81 14.41
N LEU A 61 7.30 2.24 13.31
CA LEU A 61 8.19 1.80 12.25
C LEU A 61 7.76 2.45 10.94
N ALA A 62 8.71 2.68 10.05
CA ALA A 62 8.45 3.15 8.70
C ALA A 62 9.17 2.28 7.69
N ALA A 63 8.54 2.03 6.57
CA ALA A 63 9.14 1.35 5.42
C ALA A 63 9.02 2.23 4.19
N TYR A 64 10.09 2.29 3.40
CA TYR A 64 10.13 2.96 2.12
C TYR A 64 10.38 1.95 1.00
N PHE A 65 9.57 2.02 -0.04
CA PHE A 65 9.69 1.20 -1.24
C PHE A 65 9.89 2.12 -2.44
N ALA A 66 11.12 2.13 -2.97
CA ALA A 66 11.46 2.98 -4.10
C ALA A 66 10.84 2.46 -5.40
N LYS A 67 10.30 3.39 -6.20
CA LYS A 67 9.83 3.07 -7.55
C LYS A 67 10.96 2.46 -8.40
N PRO A 68 10.67 1.53 -9.31
CA PRO A 68 9.37 0.90 -9.57
C PRO A 68 9.10 -0.33 -8.70
N LYS A 69 9.97 -0.65 -7.75
CA LYS A 69 9.90 -1.85 -6.90
C LYS A 69 8.99 -1.62 -5.69
N SER A 70 7.73 -1.36 -5.97
CA SER A 70 6.68 -1.12 -4.98
C SER A 70 5.35 -1.71 -5.42
N PHE A 71 4.37 -1.72 -4.55
CA PHE A 71 3.03 -2.22 -4.86
C PHE A 71 2.39 -1.47 -6.03
N THR A 72 2.46 -0.15 -6.03
CA THR A 72 1.86 0.70 -7.07
C THR A 72 2.78 0.99 -8.25
N GLY A 73 4.07 0.67 -8.16
CA GLY A 73 5.09 1.09 -9.12
C GLY A 73 5.59 2.52 -8.91
N GLU A 74 5.03 3.25 -7.95
CA GLU A 74 5.46 4.58 -7.51
C GLU A 74 6.33 4.48 -6.26
N ASP A 75 6.87 5.59 -5.77
CA ASP A 75 7.43 5.62 -4.41
C ASP A 75 6.30 5.36 -3.41
N VAL A 76 6.50 4.40 -2.53
CA VAL A 76 5.54 4.01 -1.51
C VAL A 76 6.19 4.08 -0.14
N VAL A 77 5.44 4.59 0.83
CA VAL A 77 5.83 4.61 2.24
C VAL A 77 4.73 3.97 3.06
N GLU A 78 5.11 3.22 4.07
CA GLU A 78 4.21 2.71 5.08
C GLU A 78 4.61 3.21 6.46
N PHE A 79 3.63 3.77 7.17
CA PHE A 79 3.72 4.14 8.58
C PHE A 79 3.09 3.03 9.40
N HIS A 80 3.88 2.34 10.19
CA HIS A 80 3.43 1.31 11.11
C HIS A 80 3.31 1.93 12.50
N ILE A 81 2.08 2.17 12.94
CA ILE A 81 1.75 2.88 14.17
C ILE A 81 0.85 2.03 15.07
N HIS A 82 0.68 2.44 16.31
CA HIS A 82 -0.33 1.84 17.18
C HIS A 82 -1.73 2.13 16.63
N GLY A 83 -2.59 1.11 16.67
CA GLY A 83 -3.92 1.15 16.04
C GLY A 83 -4.99 1.81 16.88
N GLY A 84 -4.64 2.77 17.73
CA GLY A 84 -5.60 3.60 18.46
C GLY A 84 -6.23 4.64 17.55
N ARG A 85 -7.52 4.94 17.76
CA ARG A 85 -8.27 5.89 16.93
C ARG A 85 -7.61 7.26 16.87
N ALA A 86 -7.20 7.80 18.02
CA ALA A 86 -6.57 9.12 18.10
C ALA A 86 -5.25 9.16 17.32
N THR A 87 -4.43 8.13 17.44
CA THR A 87 -3.13 8.03 16.72
C THR A 87 -3.33 8.01 15.22
N VAL A 88 -4.24 7.16 14.73
CA VAL A 88 -4.56 7.06 13.30
C VAL A 88 -5.09 8.40 12.78
N ASP A 89 -6.06 9.00 13.46
CA ASP A 89 -6.67 10.26 13.05
C ASP A 89 -5.65 11.40 13.00
N LEU A 90 -4.74 11.48 13.99
CA LEU A 90 -3.67 12.48 14.01
C LEU A 90 -2.71 12.33 12.82
N LEU A 91 -2.31 11.10 12.50
CA LEU A 91 -1.42 10.87 11.36
C LEU A 91 -2.11 11.21 10.04
N LEU A 92 -3.36 10.78 9.85
CA LEU A 92 -4.13 11.12 8.64
C LEU A 92 -4.34 12.63 8.50
N LYS A 93 -4.63 13.32 9.59
CA LYS A 93 -4.74 14.78 9.61
C LYS A 93 -3.43 15.46 9.23
N THR A 94 -2.32 15.00 9.78
CA THR A 94 -0.99 15.54 9.47
C THR A 94 -0.64 15.34 7.99
N LEU A 95 -0.91 14.17 7.43
CA LEU A 95 -0.72 13.91 6.00
C LEU A 95 -1.62 14.80 5.13
N SER A 96 -2.86 15.02 5.53
CA SER A 96 -3.78 15.92 4.82
C SER A 96 -3.29 17.38 4.77
N GLY A 97 -2.51 17.79 5.74
CA GLY A 97 -1.91 19.13 5.80
C GLY A 97 -0.72 19.34 4.86
N ILE A 98 -0.16 18.28 4.30
CA ILE A 98 0.95 18.37 3.35
C ILE A 98 0.40 18.67 1.95
N ASN A 99 0.95 19.72 1.32
CA ASN A 99 0.51 20.11 -0.02
C ASN A 99 0.68 18.97 -1.04
N GLN A 100 -0.29 18.81 -1.93
CA GLN A 100 -0.35 17.77 -2.97
C GLN A 100 -0.51 16.33 -2.44
N LEU A 101 -0.85 16.16 -1.18
CA LEU A 101 -1.29 14.89 -0.61
C LEU A 101 -2.82 14.92 -0.42
N ARG A 102 -3.47 13.82 -0.75
CA ARG A 102 -4.91 13.64 -0.51
C ARG A 102 -5.25 12.22 -0.10
N LEU A 103 -6.39 12.05 0.53
CA LEU A 103 -6.93 10.71 0.78
C LEU A 103 -7.14 9.96 -0.54
N ALA A 104 -6.79 8.69 -0.54
CA ALA A 104 -7.04 7.79 -1.65
C ALA A 104 -8.55 7.53 -1.80
N GLU A 105 -9.00 7.39 -3.04
CA GLU A 105 -10.31 6.82 -3.33
C GLU A 105 -10.30 5.31 -3.13
N PRO A 106 -11.45 4.68 -2.86
CA PRO A 106 -11.53 3.23 -2.77
C PRO A 106 -10.94 2.54 -4.01
N GLY A 107 -10.04 1.59 -3.80
CA GLY A 107 -9.38 0.86 -4.89
C GLY A 107 -8.27 1.62 -5.63
N GLU A 108 -7.93 2.84 -5.22
CA GLU A 108 -6.98 3.67 -5.97
C GLU A 108 -5.55 3.13 -5.97
N PHE A 109 -5.09 2.49 -4.89
CA PHE A 109 -3.77 1.84 -4.88
C PHE A 109 -3.69 0.71 -5.91
N SER A 110 -4.71 -0.14 -5.98
CA SER A 110 -4.79 -1.21 -6.98
C SER A 110 -4.91 -0.66 -8.40
N LYS A 111 -5.67 0.42 -8.59
CA LYS A 111 -5.77 1.11 -9.88
C LYS A 111 -4.40 1.63 -10.35
N ARG A 112 -3.62 2.22 -9.46
CA ARG A 112 -2.26 2.67 -9.79
C ARG A 112 -1.32 1.51 -10.11
N ALA A 113 -1.41 0.41 -9.35
CA ALA A 113 -0.68 -0.81 -9.65
C ALA A 113 -1.00 -1.34 -11.05
N PHE A 114 -2.27 -1.32 -11.44
CA PHE A 114 -2.72 -1.69 -12.78
C PHE A 114 -2.16 -0.75 -13.87
N ILE A 115 -2.32 0.56 -13.69
CA ILE A 115 -1.83 1.57 -14.66
C ILE A 115 -0.32 1.46 -14.85
N ASN A 116 0.44 1.15 -13.80
CA ASN A 116 1.89 1.01 -13.82
C ASN A 116 2.36 -0.41 -14.16
N ASN A 117 1.47 -1.27 -14.66
CA ASN A 117 1.77 -2.65 -15.06
C ASN A 117 2.37 -3.52 -13.95
N LYS A 118 2.04 -3.25 -12.71
CA LYS A 118 2.46 -4.06 -11.56
C LYS A 118 1.51 -5.24 -11.33
N MET A 119 0.25 -5.08 -11.65
CA MET A 119 -0.79 -6.10 -11.55
C MET A 119 -1.75 -5.99 -12.73
N ASP A 120 -2.23 -7.13 -13.24
CA ASP A 120 -3.36 -7.15 -14.16
C ASP A 120 -4.70 -7.25 -13.39
N LEU A 121 -5.82 -7.14 -14.10
CA LEU A 121 -7.14 -7.22 -13.48
C LEU A 121 -7.39 -8.54 -12.77
N THR A 122 -6.94 -9.65 -13.35
CA THR A 122 -7.09 -10.97 -12.75
C THR A 122 -6.34 -11.08 -11.43
N ALA A 123 -5.13 -10.51 -11.35
CA ALA A 123 -4.34 -10.45 -10.12
C ALA A 123 -5.01 -9.58 -9.04
N ILE A 124 -5.60 -8.46 -9.43
CA ILE A 124 -6.32 -7.57 -8.50
C ILE A 124 -7.56 -8.27 -7.94
N GLU A 125 -8.34 -8.93 -8.78
CA GLU A 125 -9.50 -9.72 -8.36
C GLU A 125 -9.09 -10.88 -7.44
N ALA A 126 -8.04 -11.59 -7.80
CA ALA A 126 -7.51 -12.69 -6.99
C ALA A 126 -6.98 -12.21 -5.63
N MET A 127 -6.38 -11.03 -5.56
CA MET A 127 -5.97 -10.42 -4.29
C MET A 127 -7.19 -10.13 -3.39
N GLY A 128 -8.28 -9.63 -3.95
CA GLY A 128 -9.53 -9.45 -3.23
C GLY A 128 -10.11 -10.77 -2.71
N ASP A 129 -10.08 -11.81 -3.54
CA ASP A 129 -10.51 -13.15 -3.16
C ASP A 129 -9.64 -13.74 -2.04
N LEU A 130 -8.32 -13.49 -2.10
CA LEU A 130 -7.39 -13.93 -1.06
C LEU A 130 -7.71 -13.28 0.28
N ILE A 131 -7.97 -11.97 0.29
CA ILE A 131 -8.31 -11.22 1.51
C ILE A 131 -9.63 -11.75 2.11
N ASN A 132 -10.60 -12.13 1.29
CA ASN A 132 -11.91 -12.60 1.71
C ASN A 132 -12.00 -14.13 1.88
N ALA A 133 -10.95 -14.89 1.59
CA ALA A 133 -10.92 -16.34 1.69
C ALA A 133 -11.17 -16.80 3.13
N GLN A 134 -12.13 -17.71 3.30
CA GLN A 134 -12.51 -18.29 4.61
C GLN A 134 -12.11 -19.76 4.74
N THR A 135 -11.72 -20.40 3.63
CA THR A 135 -11.29 -21.80 3.61
C THR A 135 -9.90 -21.91 2.98
N GLU A 136 -9.19 -23.00 3.32
CA GLU A 136 -7.88 -23.29 2.73
C GLU A 136 -7.97 -23.47 1.21
N LEU A 137 -9.05 -24.05 0.72
CA LEU A 137 -9.27 -24.24 -0.72
C LEU A 137 -9.42 -22.89 -1.43
N GLN A 138 -10.24 -21.98 -0.89
CA GLN A 138 -10.39 -20.62 -1.43
C GLN A 138 -9.07 -19.87 -1.42
N HIS A 139 -8.30 -19.97 -0.34
CA HIS A 139 -6.98 -19.39 -0.19
C HIS A 139 -6.02 -19.89 -1.29
N SER A 140 -5.92 -21.20 -1.46
CA SER A 140 -5.05 -21.82 -2.46
C SER A 140 -5.43 -21.43 -3.89
N GLN A 141 -6.73 -21.37 -4.19
CA GLN A 141 -7.23 -20.94 -5.49
C GLN A 141 -6.87 -19.47 -5.78
N ALA A 142 -7.06 -18.59 -4.81
CA ALA A 142 -6.74 -17.18 -4.95
C ALA A 142 -5.23 -16.96 -5.19
N LEU A 143 -4.37 -17.62 -4.42
CA LEU A 143 -2.91 -17.55 -4.63
C LEU A 143 -2.51 -18.07 -6.01
N SER A 144 -3.09 -19.18 -6.44
CA SER A 144 -2.83 -19.76 -7.75
C SER A 144 -3.20 -18.80 -8.89
N GLN A 145 -4.33 -18.11 -8.76
CA GLN A 145 -4.76 -17.10 -9.73
C GLN A 145 -3.85 -15.87 -9.73
N MET A 146 -3.40 -15.40 -8.56
CA MET A 146 -2.45 -14.29 -8.46
C MET A 146 -1.13 -14.63 -9.17
N ASP A 147 -0.58 -15.81 -8.93
CA ASP A 147 0.68 -16.24 -9.52
C ASP A 147 0.54 -16.60 -11.01
N GLY A 148 -0.56 -17.22 -11.38
CA GLY A 148 -0.83 -17.65 -12.75
C GLY A 148 -1.12 -16.53 -13.73
N SER A 149 -1.67 -15.42 -13.27
CA SER A 149 -2.01 -14.27 -14.13
C SER A 149 -0.78 -13.54 -14.66
N LEU A 150 0.33 -13.57 -13.93
CA LEU A 150 1.59 -12.93 -14.34
C LEU A 150 2.43 -13.79 -15.30
N ASN A 151 2.19 -15.11 -15.35
CA ASN A 151 3.09 -16.07 -15.99
C ASN A 151 2.47 -16.89 -17.14
N LYS A 152 1.20 -16.73 -17.44
CA LYS A 152 0.58 -17.43 -18.57
C LYS A 152 0.26 -16.46 -19.69
N PRO A 153 1.07 -16.43 -20.77
CA PRO A 153 0.52 -15.99 -22.04
C PRO A 153 -0.71 -16.83 -22.33
N VAL A 154 -1.83 -16.17 -22.67
CA VAL A 154 -3.00 -16.87 -23.18
C VAL A 154 -2.50 -17.86 -24.22
N SER A 155 -2.55 -19.15 -23.92
CA SER A 155 -1.98 -20.16 -24.79
C SER A 155 -2.87 -20.24 -26.01
N TYR A 156 -2.39 -19.70 -27.11
CA TYR A 156 -3.02 -19.81 -28.42
C TYR A 156 -3.28 -21.29 -28.82
N THR A 157 -2.66 -22.22 -28.17
CA THR A 157 -2.91 -23.65 -28.33
C THR A 157 -4.33 -24.06 -27.90
N HIS A 158 -4.97 -23.35 -27.00
CA HIS A 158 -6.36 -23.66 -26.62
C HIS A 158 -7.38 -23.17 -27.66
N LEU A 159 -7.08 -22.11 -28.41
CA LEU A 159 -7.93 -21.61 -29.48
C LEU A 159 -7.85 -22.51 -30.74
N ARG A 160 -6.69 -23.12 -31.02
CA ARG A 160 -6.51 -24.06 -32.15
C ARG A 160 -7.24 -25.41 -31.94
N ALA A 161 -7.43 -25.83 -30.72
CA ALA A 161 -8.12 -27.09 -30.43
C ALA A 161 -9.65 -27.02 -30.69
N HIS A 162 -10.20 -25.84 -30.86
CA HIS A 162 -11.61 -25.62 -31.18
C HIS A 162 -11.88 -25.29 -32.65
N GLU A 163 -10.87 -25.12 -33.47
CA GLU A 163 -11.01 -24.83 -34.89
C GLU A 163 -10.91 -26.10 -35.77
N THR A 164 -10.71 -27.24 -35.19
CA THR A 164 -10.76 -28.53 -35.83
C THR A 164 -11.96 -29.31 -35.35
#